data_bde7467c7044f7be660521890ba2d1ab
#
_entry.id   bde7467c7044f7be660521890ba2d1ab
#
_cell.length_a   1.000
_cell.length_b   1.000
_cell.length_c   1.000
_cell.angle_alpha   90.00
_cell.angle_beta   90.00
_cell.angle_gamma   90.00
#
_symmetry.space_group_name_H-M   'P 1'
#
loop_
_entity.id
_entity.type
_entity.pdbx_description
1 polymer ?
#
loop_
_entity_poly.entity_id
_entity_poly.type
_entity_poly.pdbx_seq_one_letter_code
_entity_poly.pdbx_strand_id
1 'polypeptide(L)'
;MNSSLTLRFCIMMFLQFFIWGVWYVPMWKYLANIEGAGDWILWGFLTPVGLAYASTGIAAMVSPFIVGMIADRFFPTQVMVGVLHLLGAVFLYLTSQATHFNDFFLWLLLHLICYMPTLALVNSLLFQNVNDPQRDAPPVRTLGTIGWIASGILIGGGFIVSEELVWQIPEFMGGDPAPTGEGVLDLGSTTWPYVFGVIASVALGLFAFSLPHTPPHLKGKEVSIGDVLGLKAIRLMKDRSFAVFIICSLLICIPLSFYFQSTNFFLGYCKIGNSEGVMTLGQVSEIFFLLLVPFFFRKYGVRMILSIGMLFWVLRYILFANAGPDAQALAFLGVLFHGICYDFFFFAGQLYIDKRAPDDIRSAAQGFIAFVTLGIGMFIGGLLNGWWVLKQKLEDGSTDWSSVWYFPAIMAGVVLFLFLLTFRDSENTTQESTA
;
A
#
# COMPACT_ATOMS: atom_id res chain seq x y z
N MET A 1 -2.86 11.59 -25.98
CA MET A 1 -1.95 10.42 -26.13
C MET A 1 -2.45 9.51 -27.25
N ASN A 2 -1.55 8.84 -28.03
CA ASN A 2 -1.94 7.85 -29.03
C ASN A 2 -2.53 6.60 -28.34
N SER A 3 -3.60 6.00 -28.88
CA SER A 3 -4.30 4.84 -28.29
C SER A 3 -3.37 3.66 -27.98
N SER A 4 -2.40 3.36 -28.86
CA SER A 4 -1.39 2.30 -28.63
C SER A 4 -0.50 2.60 -27.42
N LEU A 5 -0.08 3.84 -27.22
CA LEU A 5 0.75 4.25 -26.10
C LEU A 5 -0.05 4.24 -24.80
N THR A 6 -1.32 4.69 -24.83
CA THR A 6 -2.24 4.58 -23.70
C THR A 6 -2.36 3.14 -23.22
N LEU A 7 -2.62 2.21 -24.14
CA LEU A 7 -2.75 0.79 -23.81
C LEU A 7 -1.47 0.24 -23.15
N ARG A 8 -0.28 0.60 -23.68
CA ARG A 8 0.99 0.16 -23.08
C ARG A 8 1.16 0.63 -21.64
N PHE A 9 0.85 1.89 -21.36
CA PHE A 9 0.92 2.41 -19.99
C PHE A 9 -0.16 1.83 -19.07
N CYS A 10 -1.36 1.53 -19.60
CA CYS A 10 -2.40 0.81 -18.87
C CYS A 10 -1.93 -0.59 -18.45
N ILE A 11 -1.32 -1.35 -19.38
CA ILE A 11 -0.75 -2.69 -19.09
C ILE A 11 0.37 -2.57 -18.03
N MET A 12 1.27 -1.60 -18.17
CA MET A 12 2.34 -1.35 -17.21
C MET A 12 1.79 -1.09 -15.80
N MET A 13 0.81 -0.19 -15.66
CA MET A 13 0.22 0.14 -14.36
C MET A 13 -0.54 -1.04 -13.77
N PHE A 14 -1.30 -1.76 -14.59
CA PHE A 14 -2.01 -2.97 -14.15
C PHE A 14 -1.04 -4.01 -13.57
N LEU A 15 0.00 -4.38 -14.32
CA LEU A 15 0.98 -5.37 -13.87
C LEU A 15 1.77 -4.89 -12.65
N GLN A 16 2.13 -3.59 -12.59
CA GLN A 16 2.84 -3.01 -11.47
C GLN A 16 2.14 -3.27 -10.15
N PHE A 17 0.85 -2.99 -10.05
CA PHE A 17 0.10 -3.15 -8.81
C PHE A 17 -0.45 -4.56 -8.60
N PHE A 18 -0.68 -5.32 -9.68
CA PHE A 18 -0.99 -6.74 -9.59
C PHE A 18 0.14 -7.52 -8.90
N ILE A 19 1.41 -7.25 -9.28
CA ILE A 19 2.59 -7.89 -8.67
C ILE A 19 2.60 -7.70 -7.15
N TRP A 20 2.29 -6.52 -6.65
CA TRP A 20 2.30 -6.25 -5.22
C TRP A 20 1.09 -6.85 -4.52
N GLY A 21 -0.12 -6.64 -5.06
CA GLY A 21 -1.36 -7.09 -4.43
C GLY A 21 -1.46 -8.60 -4.30
N VAL A 22 -0.89 -9.36 -5.24
CA VAL A 22 -1.11 -10.81 -5.32
C VAL A 22 -0.50 -11.59 -4.15
N TRP A 23 0.62 -11.14 -3.59
CA TRP A 23 1.29 -11.81 -2.46
C TRP A 23 1.24 -11.02 -1.13
N TYR A 24 1.10 -9.69 -1.20
CA TYR A 24 1.20 -8.84 -0.01
C TYR A 24 0.01 -9.03 0.94
N VAL A 25 -1.19 -9.10 0.40
CA VAL A 25 -2.42 -9.28 1.20
C VAL A 25 -2.48 -10.65 1.86
N PRO A 26 -2.22 -11.79 1.18
CA PRO A 26 -2.27 -13.11 1.81
C PRO A 26 -1.00 -13.50 2.58
N MET A 27 0.03 -12.67 2.62
CA MET A 27 1.34 -13.02 3.18
C MET A 27 1.28 -13.59 4.60
N TRP A 28 0.38 -13.10 5.47
CA TRP A 28 0.25 -13.65 6.82
C TRP A 28 -0.23 -15.10 6.80
N LYS A 29 -1.23 -15.44 5.97
CA LYS A 29 -1.71 -16.82 5.83
C LYS A 29 -0.57 -17.76 5.41
N TYR A 30 0.24 -17.33 4.47
CA TYR A 30 1.40 -18.08 4.00
C TYR A 30 2.45 -18.25 5.11
N LEU A 31 2.78 -17.18 5.84
CA LEU A 31 3.76 -17.20 6.93
C LEU A 31 3.38 -18.14 8.07
N ALA A 32 2.10 -18.42 8.28
CA ALA A 32 1.66 -19.38 9.28
C ALA A 32 2.18 -20.80 9.02
N ASN A 33 2.59 -21.10 7.78
CA ASN A 33 3.12 -22.42 7.37
C ASN A 33 4.65 -22.44 7.22
N ILE A 34 5.35 -21.31 7.46
CA ILE A 34 6.81 -21.21 7.32
C ILE A 34 7.49 -21.51 8.66
N GLU A 35 8.48 -22.39 8.63
CA GLU A 35 9.28 -22.73 9.82
C GLU A 35 10.03 -21.49 10.35
N GLY A 36 9.98 -21.29 11.66
CA GLY A 36 10.58 -20.13 12.31
C GLY A 36 9.76 -18.84 12.18
N ALA A 37 8.59 -18.85 11.54
CA ALA A 37 7.66 -17.71 11.51
C ALA A 37 6.64 -17.74 12.66
N GLY A 38 6.81 -18.63 13.63
CA GLY A 38 5.95 -18.74 14.79
C GLY A 38 6.02 -17.54 15.74
N ASP A 39 5.39 -17.70 16.89
CA ASP A 39 5.14 -16.64 17.86
C ASP A 39 6.34 -16.28 18.74
N TRP A 40 7.50 -16.01 18.16
CA TRP A 40 8.64 -15.51 18.92
C TRP A 40 8.70 -13.98 18.92
N ILE A 41 9.25 -13.41 19.98
CA ILE A 41 9.50 -11.98 20.12
C ILE A 41 11.00 -11.76 20.37
N LEU A 42 11.66 -11.02 19.46
CA LEU A 42 13.03 -10.56 19.66
C LEU A 42 13.00 -9.12 20.17
N TRP A 43 13.81 -8.83 21.20
CA TRP A 43 13.87 -7.52 21.87
C TRP A 43 12.51 -6.97 22.38
N GLY A 44 11.55 -7.85 22.61
CA GLY A 44 10.25 -7.50 23.21
C GLY A 44 9.19 -6.99 22.21
N PHE A 45 9.54 -6.77 20.93
CA PHE A 45 8.58 -6.22 19.95
C PHE A 45 8.75 -6.71 18.50
N LEU A 46 9.86 -7.35 18.15
CA LEU A 46 10.07 -7.89 16.79
C LEU A 46 9.44 -9.27 16.67
N THR A 47 8.44 -9.39 15.82
CA THR A 47 7.81 -10.67 15.45
C THR A 47 8.11 -10.98 13.97
N PRO A 48 8.14 -12.27 13.56
CA PRO A 48 8.37 -12.62 12.16
C PRO A 48 7.38 -11.95 11.20
N VAL A 49 6.09 -12.01 11.51
CA VAL A 49 5.05 -11.35 10.70
C VAL A 49 5.26 -9.84 10.65
N GLY A 50 5.50 -9.21 11.80
CA GLY A 50 5.78 -7.77 11.87
C GLY A 50 7.01 -7.37 11.04
N LEU A 51 8.10 -8.16 11.09
CA LEU A 51 9.30 -7.93 10.30
C LEU A 51 9.05 -8.10 8.80
N ALA A 52 8.28 -9.12 8.40
CA ALA A 52 7.96 -9.35 6.99
C ALA A 52 7.21 -8.15 6.39
N TYR A 53 6.23 -7.61 7.08
CA TYR A 53 5.53 -6.40 6.60
C TYR A 53 6.37 -5.13 6.73
N ALA A 54 7.18 -5.00 7.78
CA ALA A 54 8.10 -3.87 7.96
C ALA A 54 9.18 -3.80 6.87
N SER A 55 9.51 -4.92 6.20
CA SER A 55 10.46 -4.95 5.08
C SER A 55 10.06 -4.03 3.94
N THR A 56 8.75 -3.81 3.72
CA THR A 56 8.23 -2.81 2.77
C THR A 56 8.71 -1.40 3.13
N GLY A 57 8.63 -1.03 4.41
CA GLY A 57 9.13 0.25 4.90
C GLY A 57 10.64 0.37 4.78
N ILE A 58 11.40 -0.68 5.11
CA ILE A 58 12.86 -0.71 4.94
C ILE A 58 13.22 -0.46 3.47
N ALA A 59 12.59 -1.19 2.55
CA ALA A 59 12.83 -1.05 1.13
C ALA A 59 12.45 0.34 0.61
N ALA A 60 11.32 0.89 1.04
CA ALA A 60 10.88 2.24 0.65
C ALA A 60 11.83 3.34 1.16
N MET A 61 12.52 3.15 2.28
CA MET A 61 13.54 4.07 2.77
C MET A 61 14.85 3.95 2.01
N VAL A 62 15.26 2.73 1.64
CA VAL A 62 16.58 2.46 1.03
C VAL A 62 16.55 2.61 -0.50
N SER A 63 15.49 2.19 -1.14
CA SER A 63 15.39 2.10 -2.60
C SER A 63 15.56 3.42 -3.36
N PRO A 64 15.08 4.60 -2.88
CA PRO A 64 15.30 5.86 -3.56
C PRO A 64 16.78 6.21 -3.73
N PHE A 65 17.64 5.75 -2.80
CA PHE A 65 19.10 5.95 -2.93
C PHE A 65 19.65 5.18 -4.13
N ILE A 66 19.23 3.92 -4.28
CA ILE A 66 19.76 3.07 -5.35
C ILE A 66 19.33 3.64 -6.71
N VAL A 67 18.05 4.03 -6.82
CA VAL A 67 17.49 4.51 -8.09
C VAL A 67 17.91 5.94 -8.40
N GLY A 68 17.81 6.86 -7.44
CA GLY A 68 18.20 8.26 -7.67
C GLY A 68 19.69 8.42 -8.01
N MET A 69 20.56 7.58 -7.43
CA MET A 69 22.00 7.65 -7.72
C MET A 69 22.41 6.91 -9.00
N ILE A 70 21.71 5.84 -9.38
CA ILE A 70 22.11 4.97 -10.51
C ILE A 70 21.20 5.20 -11.71
N ALA A 71 19.87 5.05 -11.53
CA ALA A 71 18.93 5.06 -12.63
C ALA A 71 18.82 6.41 -13.31
N ASP A 72 18.63 7.47 -12.52
CA ASP A 72 18.41 8.81 -13.05
C ASP A 72 19.64 9.43 -13.71
N ARG A 73 20.81 8.78 -13.59
CA ARG A 73 22.06 9.24 -14.19
C ARG A 73 22.49 8.45 -15.42
N PHE A 74 22.37 7.13 -15.37
CA PHE A 74 23.10 6.25 -16.29
C PHE A 74 22.21 5.49 -17.25
N PHE A 75 20.94 5.21 -16.86
CA PHE A 75 20.10 4.31 -17.61
C PHE A 75 18.75 4.95 -17.97
N PRO A 76 18.20 4.66 -19.17
CA PRO A 76 16.84 5.05 -19.52
C PRO A 76 15.83 4.42 -18.55
N THR A 77 14.79 5.18 -18.18
CA THR A 77 13.82 4.80 -17.14
C THR A 77 13.15 3.45 -17.43
N GLN A 78 12.76 3.18 -18.69
CA GLN A 78 12.13 1.92 -19.07
C GLN A 78 13.08 0.72 -18.93
N VAL A 79 14.38 0.91 -19.15
CA VAL A 79 15.39 -0.15 -18.96
C VAL A 79 15.54 -0.49 -17.49
N MET A 80 15.54 0.54 -16.63
CA MET A 80 15.62 0.33 -15.18
C MET A 80 14.38 -0.39 -14.63
N VAL A 81 13.17 -0.02 -15.09
CA VAL A 81 11.94 -0.76 -14.74
C VAL A 81 12.08 -2.23 -15.16
N GLY A 82 12.55 -2.48 -16.39
CA GLY A 82 12.76 -3.84 -16.90
C GLY A 82 13.72 -4.66 -16.04
N VAL A 83 14.91 -4.13 -15.79
CA VAL A 83 15.96 -4.83 -15.03
C VAL A 83 15.52 -5.08 -13.58
N LEU A 84 14.93 -4.07 -12.92
CA LEU A 84 14.50 -4.20 -11.52
C LEU A 84 13.38 -5.22 -11.36
N HIS A 85 12.42 -5.30 -12.31
CA HIS A 85 11.39 -6.33 -12.26
C HIS A 85 11.94 -7.73 -12.53
N LEU A 86 12.88 -7.89 -13.46
CA LEU A 86 13.50 -9.20 -13.72
C LEU A 86 14.33 -9.69 -12.52
N LEU A 87 15.13 -8.81 -11.90
CA LEU A 87 15.85 -9.13 -10.68
C LEU A 87 14.90 -9.39 -9.51
N GLY A 88 13.88 -8.55 -9.36
CA GLY A 88 12.84 -8.72 -8.36
C GLY A 88 12.07 -10.05 -8.53
N ALA A 89 11.83 -10.50 -9.76
CA ALA A 89 11.22 -11.79 -10.04
C ALA A 89 12.08 -12.96 -9.53
N VAL A 90 13.41 -12.89 -9.71
CA VAL A 90 14.34 -13.91 -9.17
C VAL A 90 14.23 -13.98 -7.66
N PHE A 91 14.27 -12.84 -6.97
CA PHE A 91 14.17 -12.81 -5.52
C PHE A 91 12.79 -13.24 -5.02
N LEU A 92 11.72 -12.88 -5.71
CA LEU A 92 10.36 -13.32 -5.36
C LEU A 92 10.18 -14.84 -5.57
N TYR A 93 10.82 -15.41 -6.59
CA TYR A 93 10.88 -16.85 -6.78
C TYR A 93 11.62 -17.53 -5.63
N LEU A 94 12.79 -17.01 -5.22
CA LEU A 94 13.52 -17.53 -4.07
C LEU A 94 12.71 -17.39 -2.76
N THR A 95 11.93 -16.31 -2.62
CA THR A 95 10.97 -16.16 -1.51
C THR A 95 9.94 -17.29 -1.49
N SER A 96 9.40 -17.69 -2.66
CA SER A 96 8.43 -18.78 -2.77
C SER A 96 9.02 -20.16 -2.45
N GLN A 97 10.34 -20.33 -2.53
CA GLN A 97 11.04 -21.59 -2.23
C GLN A 97 11.56 -21.65 -0.80
N ALA A 98 11.45 -20.56 -0.04
CA ALA A 98 11.95 -20.52 1.33
C ALA A 98 11.09 -21.39 2.26
N THR A 99 11.75 -22.24 3.03
CA THR A 99 11.11 -23.10 4.05
C THR A 99 11.28 -22.51 5.46
N HIS A 100 12.28 -21.66 5.66
CA HIS A 100 12.58 -20.98 6.92
C HIS A 100 12.37 -19.47 6.82
N PHE A 101 11.91 -18.86 7.90
CA PHE A 101 11.62 -17.42 7.95
C PHE A 101 12.82 -16.52 7.59
N ASN A 102 14.03 -16.87 7.99
CA ASN A 102 15.20 -16.04 7.71
C ASN A 102 15.46 -15.93 6.21
N ASP A 103 15.36 -17.04 5.47
CA ASP A 103 15.51 -17.07 4.02
C ASP A 103 14.36 -16.33 3.34
N PHE A 104 13.13 -16.59 3.78
CA PHE A 104 11.96 -15.87 3.32
C PHE A 104 12.12 -14.34 3.45
N PHE A 105 12.51 -13.88 4.65
CA PHE A 105 12.70 -12.46 4.93
C PHE A 105 13.80 -11.84 4.07
N LEU A 106 14.93 -12.52 3.94
CA LEU A 106 16.06 -12.05 3.13
C LEU A 106 15.65 -11.86 1.66
N TRP A 107 15.06 -12.88 1.06
CA TRP A 107 14.67 -12.83 -0.35
C TRP A 107 13.51 -11.86 -0.59
N LEU A 108 12.55 -11.78 0.31
CA LEU A 108 11.48 -10.80 0.25
C LEU A 108 12.02 -9.36 0.33
N LEU A 109 12.94 -9.09 1.24
CA LEU A 109 13.57 -7.76 1.35
C LEU A 109 14.31 -7.37 0.07
N LEU A 110 15.07 -8.30 -0.52
CA LEU A 110 15.76 -8.06 -1.79
C LEU A 110 14.79 -7.84 -2.96
N HIS A 111 13.68 -8.61 -3.01
CA HIS A 111 12.58 -8.34 -3.94
C HIS A 111 12.04 -6.93 -3.78
N LEU A 112 11.73 -6.53 -2.56
CA LEU A 112 11.17 -5.20 -2.26
C LEU A 112 12.17 -4.06 -2.56
N ILE A 113 13.46 -4.25 -2.32
CA ILE A 113 14.50 -3.29 -2.72
C ILE A 113 14.52 -3.08 -4.24
N CYS A 114 14.24 -4.11 -5.02
CA CYS A 114 14.05 -3.98 -6.47
C CYS A 114 12.69 -3.36 -6.83
N TYR A 115 11.62 -3.74 -6.14
CA TYR A 115 10.25 -3.36 -6.48
C TYR A 115 9.89 -1.92 -6.08
N MET A 116 10.20 -1.48 -4.85
CA MET A 116 9.76 -0.18 -4.32
C MET A 116 10.16 1.02 -5.20
N PRO A 117 11.39 1.09 -5.75
CA PRO A 117 11.76 2.18 -6.65
C PRO A 117 10.96 2.20 -7.94
N THR A 118 10.48 1.05 -8.42
CA THR A 118 9.72 1.00 -9.68
C THR A 118 8.41 1.76 -9.58
N LEU A 119 7.82 1.93 -8.39
CA LEU A 119 6.62 2.76 -8.18
C LEU A 119 6.83 4.21 -8.63
N ALA A 120 7.98 4.78 -8.33
CA ALA A 120 8.33 6.13 -8.79
C ALA A 120 8.71 6.14 -10.27
N LEU A 121 9.45 5.14 -10.74
CA LEU A 121 9.91 5.05 -12.13
C LEU A 121 8.74 4.90 -13.12
N VAL A 122 7.72 4.06 -12.84
CA VAL A 122 6.56 3.91 -13.73
C VAL A 122 5.72 5.19 -13.79
N ASN A 123 5.58 5.93 -12.68
CA ASN A 123 4.94 7.23 -12.70
C ASN A 123 5.75 8.26 -13.51
N SER A 124 7.07 8.30 -13.32
CA SER A 124 7.96 9.16 -14.09
C SER A 124 7.87 8.87 -15.58
N LEU A 125 7.88 7.57 -15.95
CA LEU A 125 7.75 7.10 -17.31
C LEU A 125 6.41 7.55 -17.95
N LEU A 126 5.31 7.43 -17.21
CA LEU A 126 4.00 7.92 -17.63
C LEU A 126 4.02 9.42 -17.85
N PHE A 127 4.43 10.21 -16.84
CA PHE A 127 4.35 11.67 -16.89
C PHE A 127 5.23 12.29 -17.99
N GLN A 128 6.36 11.66 -18.32
CA GLN A 128 7.25 12.15 -19.40
C GLN A 128 6.72 11.86 -20.80
N ASN A 129 5.81 10.92 -20.96
CA ASN A 129 5.33 10.46 -22.27
C ASN A 129 3.86 10.82 -22.55
N VAL A 130 3.20 11.56 -21.64
CA VAL A 130 1.85 12.10 -21.86
C VAL A 130 1.92 13.58 -22.19
N ASN A 131 0.98 14.05 -23.05
CA ASN A 131 0.95 15.47 -23.44
C ASN A 131 0.38 16.36 -22.35
N ASP A 132 -0.62 15.87 -21.61
CA ASP A 132 -1.28 16.54 -20.48
C ASP A 132 -1.34 15.57 -19.30
N PRO A 133 -0.36 15.61 -18.38
CA PRO A 133 -0.32 14.74 -17.22
C PRO A 133 -1.56 14.83 -16.33
N GLN A 134 -2.18 16.02 -16.22
CA GLN A 134 -3.35 16.21 -15.38
C GLN A 134 -4.59 15.53 -15.95
N ARG A 135 -4.72 15.46 -17.26
CA ARG A 135 -5.84 14.84 -17.95
C ARG A 135 -5.59 13.37 -18.29
N ASP A 136 -4.40 13.03 -18.79
CA ASP A 136 -4.13 11.74 -19.42
C ASP A 136 -3.60 10.69 -18.42
N ALA A 137 -2.97 11.10 -17.29
CA ALA A 137 -2.41 10.16 -16.33
C ALA A 137 -3.45 9.51 -15.39
N PRO A 138 -4.48 10.21 -14.85
CA PRO A 138 -5.40 9.60 -13.92
C PRO A 138 -6.11 8.32 -14.45
N PRO A 139 -6.66 8.28 -15.68
CA PRO A 139 -7.27 7.06 -16.23
C PRO A 139 -6.29 5.89 -16.35
N VAL A 140 -5.03 6.17 -16.68
CA VAL A 140 -3.98 5.14 -16.77
C VAL A 140 -3.64 4.61 -15.37
N ARG A 141 -3.52 5.48 -14.37
CA ARG A 141 -3.23 5.09 -12.98
C ARG A 141 -4.34 4.25 -12.36
N THR A 142 -5.60 4.48 -12.73
CA THR A 142 -6.73 3.65 -12.28
C THR A 142 -6.56 2.18 -12.64
N LEU A 143 -5.86 1.86 -13.76
CA LEU A 143 -5.54 0.48 -14.10
C LEU A 143 -4.60 -0.18 -13.07
N GLY A 144 -3.84 0.59 -12.30
CA GLY A 144 -3.11 0.07 -11.14
C GLY A 144 -4.05 -0.46 -10.05
N THR A 145 -5.05 0.33 -9.66
CA THR A 145 -6.08 -0.12 -8.69
C THR A 145 -6.82 -1.36 -9.23
N ILE A 146 -7.15 -1.39 -10.52
CA ILE A 146 -7.76 -2.56 -11.16
C ILE A 146 -6.82 -3.78 -11.11
N GLY A 147 -5.51 -3.59 -11.30
CA GLY A 147 -4.50 -4.66 -11.16
C GLY A 147 -4.48 -5.25 -9.74
N TRP A 148 -4.54 -4.40 -8.73
CA TRP A 148 -4.66 -4.83 -7.33
C TRP A 148 -5.97 -5.59 -7.06
N ILE A 149 -7.11 -5.09 -7.57
CA ILE A 149 -8.41 -5.77 -7.47
C ILE A 149 -8.35 -7.15 -8.14
N ALA A 150 -7.81 -7.22 -9.35
CA ALA A 150 -7.68 -8.48 -10.09
C ALA A 150 -6.84 -9.51 -9.33
N SER A 151 -5.75 -9.09 -8.67
CA SER A 151 -4.92 -9.97 -7.85
C SER A 151 -5.68 -10.53 -6.64
N GLY A 152 -6.44 -9.69 -5.94
CA GLY A 152 -7.24 -10.13 -4.80
C GLY A 152 -8.40 -11.07 -5.17
N ILE A 153 -9.05 -10.83 -6.33
CA ILE A 153 -10.09 -11.73 -6.85
C ILE A 153 -9.47 -13.07 -7.28
N LEU A 154 -8.31 -13.04 -7.94
CA LEU A 154 -7.60 -14.25 -8.36
C LEU A 154 -7.27 -15.14 -7.17
N ILE A 155 -6.70 -14.57 -6.11
CA ILE A 155 -6.30 -15.33 -4.93
C ILE A 155 -7.53 -15.73 -4.12
N GLY A 156 -8.46 -14.81 -3.86
CA GLY A 156 -9.66 -15.09 -3.07
C GLY A 156 -10.61 -16.10 -3.70
N GLY A 157 -10.59 -16.27 -5.03
CA GLY A 157 -11.36 -17.30 -5.73
C GLY A 157 -10.63 -18.62 -5.93
N GLY A 158 -9.35 -18.71 -5.54
CA GLY A 158 -8.49 -19.86 -5.79
C GLY A 158 -8.37 -20.81 -4.60
N PHE A 159 -8.40 -22.11 -4.89
CA PHE A 159 -8.27 -23.20 -3.90
C PHE A 159 -7.45 -24.34 -4.48
N ILE A 160 -6.81 -25.11 -3.59
CA ILE A 160 -6.29 -26.44 -3.92
C ILE A 160 -7.25 -27.45 -3.28
N VAL A 161 -7.84 -28.29 -4.12
CA VAL A 161 -8.78 -29.34 -3.71
C VAL A 161 -8.25 -30.67 -4.25
N SER A 162 -7.91 -31.61 -3.39
CA SER A 162 -7.32 -32.90 -3.79
C SER A 162 -6.12 -32.74 -4.73
N GLU A 163 -5.21 -31.84 -4.42
CA GLU A 163 -4.00 -31.47 -5.18
C GLU A 163 -4.25 -30.74 -6.51
N GLU A 164 -5.49 -30.50 -6.90
CA GLU A 164 -5.84 -29.76 -8.11
C GLU A 164 -6.12 -28.27 -7.81
N LEU A 165 -5.64 -27.39 -8.67
CA LEU A 165 -5.96 -25.97 -8.64
C LEU A 165 -7.38 -25.73 -9.18
N VAL A 166 -8.27 -25.30 -8.29
CA VAL A 166 -9.65 -24.96 -8.61
C VAL A 166 -9.85 -23.46 -8.42
N TRP A 167 -10.54 -22.83 -9.35
CA TRP A 167 -10.94 -21.43 -9.21
C TRP A 167 -12.46 -21.30 -9.38
N GLN A 168 -13.07 -20.54 -8.49
CA GLN A 168 -14.50 -20.22 -8.54
C GLN A 168 -14.75 -18.73 -8.35
N ILE A 169 -15.91 -18.27 -8.82
CA ILE A 169 -16.35 -16.88 -8.55
C ILE A 169 -16.48 -16.73 -7.04
N PRO A 170 -15.85 -15.71 -6.41
CA PRO A 170 -16.01 -15.45 -4.99
C PRO A 170 -17.48 -15.29 -4.57
N GLU A 171 -17.83 -15.81 -3.37
CA GLU A 171 -19.20 -15.78 -2.86
C GLU A 171 -19.81 -14.38 -2.84
N PHE A 172 -19.04 -13.35 -2.43
CA PHE A 172 -19.49 -11.96 -2.40
C PHE A 172 -19.83 -11.39 -3.80
N MET A 173 -19.41 -12.06 -4.87
CA MET A 173 -19.74 -11.75 -6.27
C MET A 173 -20.89 -12.63 -6.81
N GLY A 174 -21.53 -13.42 -5.97
CA GLY A 174 -22.61 -14.33 -6.32
C GLY A 174 -22.17 -15.73 -6.73
N GLY A 175 -20.93 -16.11 -6.44
CA GLY A 175 -20.45 -17.48 -6.61
C GLY A 175 -20.87 -18.41 -5.44
N ASP A 176 -20.42 -19.65 -5.53
CA ASP A 176 -20.64 -20.65 -4.48
C ASP A 176 -19.82 -20.34 -3.21
N PRO A 177 -20.26 -20.80 -2.04
CA PRO A 177 -19.46 -20.71 -0.81
C PRO A 177 -18.07 -21.33 -1.00
N ALA A 178 -17.08 -20.76 -0.30
CA ALA A 178 -15.73 -21.30 -0.33
C ALA A 178 -15.74 -22.80 0.03
N PRO A 179 -15.04 -23.66 -0.73
CA PRO A 179 -14.98 -25.07 -0.42
C PRO A 179 -14.33 -25.28 0.94
N THR A 180 -14.88 -26.23 1.71
CA THR A 180 -14.41 -26.57 3.05
C THR A 180 -14.22 -28.08 3.15
N GLY A 181 -13.34 -28.54 4.01
CA GLY A 181 -13.11 -29.94 4.25
C GLY A 181 -11.64 -30.33 4.31
N GLU A 182 -11.40 -31.59 4.59
CA GLU A 182 -10.04 -32.16 4.65
C GLU A 182 -9.41 -32.14 3.23
N GLY A 183 -8.17 -31.67 3.11
CA GLY A 183 -7.47 -31.57 1.82
C GLY A 183 -7.81 -30.32 0.99
N VAL A 184 -8.62 -29.40 1.52
CA VAL A 184 -8.87 -28.08 0.89
C VAL A 184 -7.91 -27.04 1.47
N LEU A 185 -7.15 -26.36 0.61
CA LEU A 185 -6.28 -25.27 0.98
C LEU A 185 -6.72 -23.97 0.26
N ASP A 186 -6.82 -22.91 1.00
CA ASP A 186 -6.95 -21.55 0.46
C ASP A 186 -5.68 -21.19 -0.32
N LEU A 187 -5.83 -20.67 -1.53
CA LEU A 187 -4.70 -20.35 -2.40
C LEU A 187 -3.74 -19.35 -1.75
N GLY A 188 -4.26 -18.42 -0.96
CA GLY A 188 -3.47 -17.43 -0.22
C GLY A 188 -2.52 -18.03 0.82
N SER A 189 -2.80 -19.23 1.31
CA SER A 189 -1.93 -19.97 2.25
C SER A 189 -0.80 -20.74 1.58
N THR A 190 -0.75 -20.76 0.25
CA THR A 190 0.20 -21.55 -0.55
C THR A 190 1.30 -20.67 -1.15
N THR A 191 2.20 -21.26 -1.94
CA THR A 191 3.23 -20.54 -2.70
C THR A 191 2.71 -19.82 -3.95
N TRP A 192 1.49 -20.14 -4.41
CA TRP A 192 0.92 -19.62 -5.64
C TRP A 192 0.86 -18.09 -5.75
N PRO A 193 0.54 -17.33 -4.69
CA PRO A 193 0.59 -15.87 -4.73
C PRO A 193 1.94 -15.35 -5.19
N TYR A 194 3.03 -15.93 -4.69
CA TYR A 194 4.39 -15.55 -5.08
C TYR A 194 4.70 -15.98 -6.52
N VAL A 195 4.28 -17.18 -6.94
CA VAL A 195 4.46 -17.66 -8.33
C VAL A 195 3.74 -16.76 -9.33
N PHE A 196 2.50 -16.34 -9.08
CA PHE A 196 1.80 -15.37 -9.91
C PHE A 196 2.52 -14.01 -9.92
N GLY A 197 3.04 -13.58 -8.78
CA GLY A 197 3.87 -12.38 -8.68
C GLY A 197 5.13 -12.47 -9.54
N VAL A 198 5.82 -13.62 -9.54
CA VAL A 198 6.99 -13.90 -10.40
C VAL A 198 6.62 -13.80 -11.87
N ILE A 199 5.54 -14.49 -12.31
CA ILE A 199 5.08 -14.49 -13.70
C ILE A 199 4.77 -13.06 -14.15
N ALA A 200 4.02 -12.31 -13.34
CA ALA A 200 3.67 -10.92 -13.65
C ALA A 200 4.90 -9.99 -13.66
N SER A 201 5.86 -10.23 -12.75
CA SER A 201 7.10 -9.44 -12.68
C SER A 201 8.01 -9.69 -13.88
N VAL A 202 8.13 -10.95 -14.33
CA VAL A 202 8.84 -11.29 -15.57
C VAL A 202 8.13 -10.67 -16.78
N ALA A 203 6.79 -10.78 -16.85
CA ALA A 203 6.01 -10.20 -17.93
C ALA A 203 6.20 -8.67 -18.00
N LEU A 204 6.10 -7.96 -16.87
CA LEU A 204 6.33 -6.51 -16.82
C LEU A 204 7.80 -6.16 -17.12
N GLY A 205 8.74 -6.94 -16.61
CA GLY A 205 10.16 -6.74 -16.84
C GLY A 205 10.52 -6.80 -18.34
N LEU A 206 10.06 -7.82 -19.04
CA LEU A 206 10.25 -7.96 -20.50
C LEU A 206 9.46 -6.89 -21.28
N PHE A 207 8.22 -6.63 -20.88
CA PHE A 207 7.37 -5.63 -21.51
C PHE A 207 7.94 -4.22 -21.41
N ALA A 208 8.61 -3.88 -20.30
CA ALA A 208 9.19 -2.57 -20.07
C ALA A 208 10.20 -2.15 -21.15
N PHE A 209 10.95 -3.10 -21.72
CA PHE A 209 11.88 -2.80 -22.84
C PHE A 209 11.16 -2.36 -24.12
N SER A 210 9.87 -2.64 -24.27
CA SER A 210 9.05 -2.18 -25.39
C SER A 210 8.47 -0.77 -25.19
N LEU A 211 8.53 -0.22 -23.98
CA LEU A 211 8.02 1.11 -23.65
C LEU A 211 8.87 2.21 -24.32
N PRO A 212 8.35 3.44 -24.46
CA PRO A 212 9.08 4.53 -25.09
C PRO A 212 10.42 4.78 -24.42
N HIS A 213 11.45 5.06 -25.24
CA HIS A 213 12.75 5.43 -24.75
C HIS A 213 12.68 6.74 -23.97
N THR A 214 12.90 6.65 -22.67
CA THR A 214 12.81 7.78 -21.75
C THR A 214 14.18 8.00 -21.12
N PRO A 215 14.96 8.99 -21.61
CA PRO A 215 16.32 9.21 -21.15
C PRO A 215 16.34 9.66 -19.68
N PRO A 216 17.46 9.42 -18.97
CA PRO A 216 17.58 9.78 -17.56
C PRO A 216 17.49 11.30 -17.36
N HIS A 217 16.66 11.73 -16.41
CA HIS A 217 16.38 13.14 -16.13
C HIS A 217 17.59 13.96 -15.63
N LEU A 218 18.50 13.30 -14.94
CA LEU A 218 19.60 13.94 -14.22
C LEU A 218 20.96 13.66 -14.86
N LYS A 219 20.98 13.31 -16.16
CA LYS A 219 22.21 13.09 -16.90
C LYS A 219 23.15 14.30 -16.77
N GLY A 220 24.31 14.09 -16.13
CA GLY A 220 25.32 15.14 -15.95
C GLY A 220 25.10 16.10 -14.77
N LYS A 221 24.06 15.91 -13.94
CA LYS A 221 23.85 16.71 -12.72
C LYS A 221 24.42 15.97 -11.49
N GLU A 222 25.01 16.73 -10.57
CA GLU A 222 25.32 16.22 -9.24
C GLU A 222 24.05 16.18 -8.40
N VAL A 223 23.69 14.98 -7.92
CA VAL A 223 22.53 14.77 -7.05
C VAL A 223 23.05 14.29 -5.71
N SER A 224 22.72 15.03 -4.66
CA SER A 224 23.06 14.62 -3.30
C SER A 224 22.04 13.59 -2.78
N ILE A 225 22.46 12.79 -1.79
CA ILE A 225 21.57 11.91 -1.04
C ILE A 225 20.36 12.69 -0.49
N GLY A 226 20.59 13.91 -0.03
CA GLY A 226 19.54 14.80 0.45
C GLY A 226 18.50 15.18 -0.62
N ASP A 227 18.89 15.30 -1.88
CA ASP A 227 17.97 15.57 -2.97
C ASP A 227 17.07 14.36 -3.25
N VAL A 228 17.64 13.16 -3.22
CA VAL A 228 16.92 11.90 -3.46
C VAL A 228 15.89 11.62 -2.37
N LEU A 229 16.24 11.89 -1.11
CA LEU A 229 15.31 11.74 0.03
C LEU A 229 14.31 12.89 0.15
N GLY A 230 14.38 13.88 -0.72
CA GLY A 230 13.54 15.06 -0.60
C GLY A 230 13.84 15.91 0.64
N LEU A 231 15.07 15.84 1.19
CA LEU A 231 15.43 16.58 2.41
C LEU A 231 15.33 18.09 2.24
N LYS A 232 15.36 18.60 1.00
CA LYS A 232 15.05 20.00 0.72
C LYS A 232 13.65 20.38 1.19
N ALA A 233 12.70 19.44 1.17
CA ALA A 233 11.35 19.64 1.68
C ALA A 233 11.27 19.78 3.21
N ILE A 234 12.31 19.38 3.95
CA ILE A 234 12.38 19.60 5.41
C ILE A 234 12.25 21.11 5.72
N ARG A 235 12.67 21.99 4.80
CA ARG A 235 12.49 23.43 4.98
C ARG A 235 11.02 23.82 5.13
N LEU A 236 10.09 23.06 4.50
CA LEU A 236 8.65 23.29 4.62
C LEU A 236 8.13 22.96 6.03
N MET A 237 8.85 22.14 6.82
CA MET A 237 8.52 21.85 8.23
C MET A 237 8.58 23.09 9.13
N LYS A 238 9.18 24.20 8.67
CA LYS A 238 9.09 25.50 9.36
C LYS A 238 7.67 26.06 9.33
N ASP A 239 6.89 25.72 8.32
CA ASP A 239 5.45 25.99 8.31
C ASP A 239 4.74 25.00 9.24
N ARG A 240 4.04 25.57 10.25
CA ARG A 240 3.38 24.76 11.28
C ARG A 240 2.34 23.82 10.68
N SER A 241 1.56 24.27 9.71
CA SER A 241 0.49 23.46 9.12
C SER A 241 1.07 22.31 8.31
N PHE A 242 2.13 22.57 7.55
CA PHE A 242 2.86 21.53 6.83
C PHE A 242 3.49 20.50 7.80
N ALA A 243 4.14 20.96 8.88
CA ALA A 243 4.72 20.08 9.88
C ALA A 243 3.67 19.19 10.56
N VAL A 244 2.53 19.76 10.96
CA VAL A 244 1.40 19.00 11.53
C VAL A 244 0.88 17.97 10.54
N PHE A 245 0.70 18.34 9.28
CA PHE A 245 0.26 17.41 8.24
C PHE A 245 1.24 16.22 8.08
N ILE A 246 2.54 16.48 7.99
CA ILE A 246 3.57 15.42 7.86
C ILE A 246 3.60 14.50 9.08
N ILE A 247 3.54 15.06 10.30
CA ILE A 247 3.53 14.27 11.52
C ILE A 247 2.26 13.42 11.61
N CYS A 248 1.09 13.99 11.33
CA CYS A 248 -0.16 13.22 11.30
C CYS A 248 -0.16 12.16 10.20
N SER A 249 0.47 12.42 9.05
CA SER A 249 0.62 11.44 7.97
C SER A 249 1.52 10.26 8.39
N LEU A 250 2.59 10.52 9.12
CA LEU A 250 3.41 9.47 9.72
C LEU A 250 2.58 8.61 10.69
N LEU A 251 1.90 9.27 11.62
CA LEU A 251 1.17 8.60 12.68
C LEU A 251 -0.03 7.79 12.17
N ILE A 252 -0.74 8.24 11.12
CA ILE A 252 -1.88 7.52 10.55
C ILE A 252 -1.46 6.29 9.74
N CYS A 253 -0.21 6.24 9.26
CA CYS A 253 0.31 5.06 8.58
C CYS A 253 0.50 3.87 9.53
N ILE A 254 0.60 4.11 10.83
CA ILE A 254 0.66 3.04 11.82
C ILE A 254 -0.68 2.27 11.87
N PRO A 255 -1.85 2.90 12.09
CA PRO A 255 -3.14 2.24 11.90
C PRO A 255 -3.32 1.61 10.51
N LEU A 256 -2.87 2.27 9.44
CA LEU A 256 -2.93 1.72 8.08
C LEU A 256 -2.26 0.35 7.98
N SER A 257 -1.11 0.16 8.63
CA SER A 257 -0.42 -1.12 8.65
C SER A 257 -1.26 -2.23 9.28
N PHE A 258 -2.05 -1.93 10.30
CA PHE A 258 -2.98 -2.89 10.91
C PHE A 258 -4.00 -3.40 9.89
N TYR A 259 -4.51 -2.52 9.04
CA TYR A 259 -5.43 -2.93 7.98
C TYR A 259 -4.78 -3.93 7.01
N PHE A 260 -3.64 -3.60 6.44
CA PHE A 260 -3.01 -4.46 5.44
C PHE A 260 -2.54 -5.80 5.99
N GLN A 261 -2.07 -5.82 7.23
CA GLN A 261 -1.52 -7.04 7.83
C GLN A 261 -2.60 -7.94 8.43
N SER A 262 -3.56 -7.37 9.17
CA SER A 262 -4.44 -8.14 10.04
C SER A 262 -5.83 -8.38 9.45
N THR A 263 -6.31 -7.55 8.49
CA THR A 263 -7.69 -7.64 8.01
C THR A 263 -7.99 -8.98 7.32
N ASN A 264 -7.06 -9.47 6.51
CA ASN A 264 -7.26 -10.73 5.81
C ASN A 264 -7.52 -11.90 6.78
N PHE A 265 -6.65 -12.03 7.79
CA PHE A 265 -6.78 -13.07 8.81
C PHE A 265 -8.02 -12.86 9.71
N PHE A 266 -8.32 -11.60 10.03
CA PHE A 266 -9.51 -11.22 10.79
C PHE A 266 -10.82 -11.57 10.05
N LEU A 267 -10.88 -11.39 8.74
CA LEU A 267 -12.06 -11.78 7.95
C LEU A 267 -12.30 -13.30 8.02
N GLY A 268 -11.22 -14.09 8.05
CA GLY A 268 -11.32 -15.54 8.31
C GLY A 268 -11.92 -15.86 9.70
N TYR A 269 -11.51 -15.11 10.75
CA TYR A 269 -12.14 -15.22 12.07
C TYR A 269 -13.64 -14.89 12.02
N CYS A 270 -14.04 -13.89 11.25
CA CYS A 270 -15.45 -13.55 11.03
C CYS A 270 -16.20 -14.60 10.19
N LYS A 271 -15.56 -15.71 9.80
CA LYS A 271 -16.11 -16.72 8.89
C LYS A 271 -16.52 -16.18 7.53
N ILE A 272 -15.81 -15.16 7.06
CA ILE A 272 -15.97 -14.58 5.73
C ILE A 272 -14.97 -15.30 4.81
N GLY A 273 -15.49 -16.09 3.88
CA GLY A 273 -14.69 -16.74 2.85
C GLY A 273 -14.14 -15.74 1.81
N ASN A 274 -13.16 -16.17 1.02
CA ASN A 274 -12.59 -15.35 -0.07
C ASN A 274 -12.07 -13.98 0.43
N SER A 275 -11.43 -13.94 1.59
CA SER A 275 -11.08 -12.70 2.31
C SER A 275 -10.22 -11.73 1.48
N GLU A 276 -9.31 -12.23 0.63
CA GLU A 276 -8.53 -11.43 -0.31
C GLU A 276 -9.45 -10.72 -1.32
N GLY A 277 -10.41 -11.46 -1.86
CA GLY A 277 -11.41 -10.92 -2.75
C GLY A 277 -12.30 -9.89 -2.07
N VAL A 278 -12.78 -10.15 -0.85
CA VAL A 278 -13.59 -9.21 -0.07
C VAL A 278 -12.83 -7.91 0.20
N MET A 279 -11.53 -7.98 0.50
CA MET A 279 -10.72 -6.78 0.69
C MET A 279 -10.67 -5.90 -0.55
N THR A 280 -10.86 -6.44 -1.77
CA THR A 280 -10.91 -5.62 -3.00
C THR A 280 -12.10 -4.66 -3.05
N LEU A 281 -13.17 -4.90 -2.29
CA LEU A 281 -14.28 -3.94 -2.15
C LEU A 281 -13.78 -2.59 -1.60
N GLY A 282 -12.72 -2.60 -0.81
CA GLY A 282 -12.04 -1.39 -0.37
C GLY A 282 -11.48 -0.57 -1.54
N GLN A 283 -10.82 -1.22 -2.49
CA GLN A 283 -10.27 -0.57 -3.69
C GLN A 283 -11.37 -0.15 -4.67
N VAL A 284 -12.46 -0.91 -4.76
CA VAL A 284 -13.64 -0.48 -5.54
C VAL A 284 -14.21 0.81 -4.95
N SER A 285 -14.32 0.90 -3.63
CA SER A 285 -14.75 2.11 -2.95
C SER A 285 -13.77 3.28 -3.15
N GLU A 286 -12.45 3.01 -3.20
CA GLU A 286 -11.41 3.99 -3.51
C GLU A 286 -11.63 4.63 -4.89
N ILE A 287 -11.90 3.83 -5.94
CA ILE A 287 -12.20 4.38 -7.28
C ILE A 287 -13.37 5.37 -7.21
N PHE A 288 -14.40 5.07 -6.44
CA PHE A 288 -15.57 5.95 -6.28
C PHE A 288 -15.22 7.23 -5.51
N PHE A 289 -14.56 7.13 -4.35
CA PHE A 289 -14.26 8.29 -3.52
C PHE A 289 -13.18 9.18 -4.12
N LEU A 290 -12.23 8.63 -4.87
CA LEU A 290 -11.22 9.37 -5.61
C LEU A 290 -11.85 10.44 -6.54
N LEU A 291 -12.98 10.09 -7.20
CA LEU A 291 -13.70 11.02 -8.06
C LEU A 291 -14.38 12.16 -7.28
N LEU A 292 -14.66 11.95 -6.00
CA LEU A 292 -15.31 12.94 -5.13
C LEU A 292 -14.32 13.90 -4.47
N VAL A 293 -13.04 13.51 -4.32
CA VAL A 293 -12.01 14.34 -3.65
C VAL A 293 -11.93 15.76 -4.21
N PRO A 294 -11.88 16.02 -5.53
CA PRO A 294 -11.78 17.39 -6.02
C PRO A 294 -12.99 18.27 -5.66
N PHE A 295 -14.18 17.67 -5.59
CA PHE A 295 -15.39 18.38 -5.17
C PHE A 295 -15.32 18.76 -3.69
N PHE A 296 -15.02 17.81 -2.82
CA PHE A 296 -14.93 18.04 -1.38
C PHE A 296 -13.78 18.97 -1.03
N PHE A 297 -12.62 18.81 -1.69
CA PHE A 297 -11.45 19.65 -1.49
C PHE A 297 -11.73 21.14 -1.81
N ARG A 298 -12.44 21.40 -2.92
CA ARG A 298 -12.82 22.77 -3.30
C ARG A 298 -13.92 23.36 -2.41
N LYS A 299 -14.88 22.55 -1.98
CA LYS A 299 -16.05 23.04 -1.22
C LYS A 299 -15.75 23.24 0.25
N TYR A 300 -14.96 22.35 0.86
CA TYR A 300 -14.77 22.31 2.31
C TYR A 300 -13.33 22.57 2.75
N GLY A 301 -12.41 22.69 1.83
CA GLY A 301 -10.98 22.92 2.09
C GLY A 301 -10.24 21.70 2.61
N VAL A 302 -8.91 21.84 2.70
CA VAL A 302 -7.99 20.73 3.04
C VAL A 302 -8.21 20.20 4.46
N ARG A 303 -8.45 21.10 5.43
CA ARG A 303 -8.62 20.73 6.83
C ARG A 303 -9.80 19.77 7.02
N MET A 304 -10.95 20.08 6.42
CA MET A 304 -12.15 19.29 6.57
C MET A 304 -12.02 17.91 5.91
N ILE A 305 -11.49 17.86 4.67
CA ILE A 305 -11.37 16.59 3.94
C ILE A 305 -10.40 15.62 4.64
N LEU A 306 -9.24 16.12 5.11
CA LEU A 306 -8.29 15.31 5.87
C LEU A 306 -8.91 14.83 7.20
N SER A 307 -9.69 15.69 7.89
CA SER A 307 -10.37 15.32 9.13
C SER A 307 -11.42 14.23 8.91
N ILE A 308 -12.18 14.30 7.81
CA ILE A 308 -13.15 13.26 7.43
C ILE A 308 -12.41 11.94 7.17
N GLY A 309 -11.32 11.96 6.41
CA GLY A 309 -10.51 10.76 6.19
C GLY A 309 -10.05 10.11 7.49
N MET A 310 -9.50 10.90 8.42
CA MET A 310 -9.08 10.40 9.74
C MET A 310 -10.25 9.90 10.59
N LEU A 311 -11.42 10.57 10.56
CA LEU A 311 -12.62 10.12 11.27
C LEU A 311 -13.07 8.75 10.76
N PHE A 312 -13.06 8.53 9.45
CA PHE A 312 -13.41 7.23 8.88
C PHE A 312 -12.39 6.13 9.22
N TRP A 313 -11.11 6.46 9.46
CA TRP A 313 -10.15 5.55 10.07
C TRP A 313 -10.60 5.07 11.46
N VAL A 314 -11.03 5.99 12.31
CA VAL A 314 -11.56 5.66 13.65
C VAL A 314 -12.80 4.77 13.54
N LEU A 315 -13.79 5.20 12.76
CA LEU A 315 -15.04 4.47 12.57
C LEU A 315 -14.81 3.07 12.02
N ARG A 316 -13.93 2.93 11.04
CA ARG A 316 -13.55 1.65 10.44
C ARG A 316 -13.05 0.65 11.47
N TYR A 317 -12.11 1.05 12.32
CA TYR A 317 -11.56 0.16 13.33
C TYR A 317 -12.52 -0.12 14.48
N ILE A 318 -13.42 0.81 14.81
CA ILE A 318 -14.54 0.54 15.72
C ILE A 318 -15.49 -0.51 15.12
N LEU A 319 -15.79 -0.43 13.82
CA LEU A 319 -16.58 -1.47 13.14
C LEU A 319 -15.90 -2.83 13.22
N PHE A 320 -14.60 -2.91 12.91
CA PHE A 320 -13.84 -4.15 13.01
C PHE A 320 -13.79 -4.69 14.43
N ALA A 321 -13.61 -3.82 15.45
CA ALA A 321 -13.58 -4.23 16.86
C ALA A 321 -14.90 -4.87 17.34
N ASN A 322 -16.01 -4.54 16.69
CA ASN A 322 -17.34 -5.06 17.01
C ASN A 322 -17.84 -6.09 15.99
N ALA A 323 -17.05 -6.42 14.96
CA ALA A 323 -17.39 -7.44 13.98
C ALA A 323 -16.93 -8.84 14.47
N GLY A 324 -17.64 -9.85 14.02
CA GLY A 324 -17.36 -11.25 14.33
C GLY A 324 -18.22 -12.18 13.50
N PRO A 325 -18.23 -13.48 13.81
CA PRO A 325 -19.02 -14.47 13.07
C PRO A 325 -20.51 -14.15 12.97
N ASP A 326 -21.07 -13.48 13.99
CA ASP A 326 -22.50 -13.12 14.05
C ASP A 326 -22.76 -11.67 13.62
N ALA A 327 -21.71 -10.91 13.28
CA ALA A 327 -21.78 -9.50 12.91
C ALA A 327 -20.91 -9.18 11.69
N GLN A 328 -20.93 -10.05 10.68
CA GLN A 328 -20.10 -9.94 9.46
C GLN A 328 -20.33 -8.63 8.69
N ALA A 329 -21.55 -8.10 8.69
CA ALA A 329 -21.88 -6.84 8.02
C ALA A 329 -21.00 -5.67 8.47
N LEU A 330 -20.59 -5.63 9.75
CA LEU A 330 -19.67 -4.61 10.26
C LEU A 330 -18.28 -4.73 9.64
N ALA A 331 -17.80 -5.97 9.39
CA ALA A 331 -16.53 -6.21 8.73
C ALA A 331 -16.58 -5.73 7.26
N PHE A 332 -17.64 -6.05 6.51
CA PHE A 332 -17.84 -5.55 5.15
C PHE A 332 -17.89 -4.01 5.09
N LEU A 333 -18.64 -3.39 6.00
CA LEU A 333 -18.71 -1.92 6.08
C LEU A 333 -17.35 -1.30 6.41
N GLY A 334 -16.59 -1.92 7.33
CA GLY A 334 -15.23 -1.49 7.64
C GLY A 334 -14.28 -1.60 6.45
N VAL A 335 -14.42 -2.63 5.62
CA VAL A 335 -13.67 -2.74 4.36
C VAL A 335 -14.07 -1.63 3.38
N LEU A 336 -15.36 -1.38 3.17
CA LEU A 336 -15.87 -0.33 2.28
C LEU A 336 -15.42 1.08 2.68
N PHE A 337 -15.17 1.34 3.96
CA PHE A 337 -14.65 2.63 4.40
C PHE A 337 -13.22 2.91 3.93
N HIS A 338 -12.56 1.93 3.29
CA HIS A 338 -11.19 2.10 2.78
C HIS A 338 -11.05 3.30 1.85
N GLY A 339 -11.93 3.47 0.88
CA GLY A 339 -11.84 4.55 -0.08
C GLY A 339 -11.89 5.93 0.57
N ILE A 340 -12.83 6.17 1.50
CA ILE A 340 -12.90 7.45 2.22
C ILE A 340 -11.63 7.67 3.05
N CYS A 341 -11.18 6.66 3.82
CA CYS A 341 -9.99 6.75 4.63
C CYS A 341 -8.77 7.12 3.79
N TYR A 342 -8.59 6.40 2.68
CA TYR A 342 -7.38 6.48 1.87
C TYR A 342 -7.37 7.75 1.01
N ASP A 343 -8.43 8.01 0.26
CA ASP A 343 -8.47 9.13 -0.69
C ASP A 343 -8.59 10.48 -0.01
N PHE A 344 -9.45 10.58 1.01
CA PHE A 344 -9.65 11.84 1.71
C PHE A 344 -8.46 12.21 2.61
N PHE A 345 -7.55 11.27 2.85
CA PHE A 345 -6.33 11.58 3.56
C PHE A 345 -5.10 11.60 2.64
N PHE A 346 -4.77 10.50 1.98
CA PHE A 346 -3.52 10.40 1.21
C PHE A 346 -3.59 11.15 -0.12
N PHE A 347 -4.64 10.96 -0.92
CA PHE A 347 -4.75 11.67 -2.19
C PHE A 347 -5.00 13.16 -1.99
N ALA A 348 -5.90 13.54 -1.07
CA ALA A 348 -6.09 14.94 -0.71
C ALA A 348 -4.81 15.56 -0.12
N GLY A 349 -4.04 14.80 0.64
CA GLY A 349 -2.74 15.20 1.17
C GLY A 349 -1.70 15.45 0.07
N GLN A 350 -1.66 14.63 -0.98
CA GLN A 350 -0.82 14.87 -2.16
C GLN A 350 -1.20 16.19 -2.85
N LEU A 351 -2.51 16.46 -3.01
CA LEU A 351 -3.00 17.72 -3.56
C LEU A 351 -2.63 18.93 -2.69
N TYR A 352 -2.67 18.76 -1.37
CA TYR A 352 -2.24 19.80 -0.42
C TYR A 352 -0.76 20.11 -0.57
N ILE A 353 0.11 19.09 -0.65
CA ILE A 353 1.55 19.27 -0.87
C ILE A 353 1.81 19.98 -2.21
N ASP A 354 1.11 19.55 -3.25
CA ASP A 354 1.29 20.11 -4.61
C ASP A 354 0.97 21.61 -4.67
N LYS A 355 -0.05 22.03 -3.93
CA LYS A 355 -0.38 23.45 -3.78
C LYS A 355 0.57 24.24 -2.86
N ARG A 356 1.12 23.58 -1.83
CA ARG A 356 1.90 24.26 -0.78
C ARG A 356 3.39 24.35 -1.12
N ALA A 357 3.93 23.35 -1.82
CA ALA A 357 5.34 23.30 -2.16
C ALA A 357 5.66 24.22 -3.35
N PRO A 358 6.68 25.10 -3.24
CA PRO A 358 7.23 25.84 -4.38
C PRO A 358 7.64 24.90 -5.52
N ASP A 359 7.60 25.40 -6.76
CA ASP A 359 7.83 24.60 -7.96
C ASP A 359 9.19 23.89 -7.97
N ASP A 360 10.22 24.52 -7.43
CA ASP A 360 11.61 24.03 -7.37
C ASP A 360 11.80 22.84 -6.41
N ILE A 361 10.91 22.67 -5.43
CA ILE A 361 10.98 21.57 -4.44
C ILE A 361 9.73 20.69 -4.38
N ARG A 362 8.76 20.87 -5.29
CA ARG A 362 7.48 20.13 -5.30
C ARG A 362 7.70 18.62 -5.38
N SER A 363 8.54 18.16 -6.30
CA SER A 363 8.87 16.73 -6.43
C SER A 363 9.59 16.20 -5.17
N ALA A 364 10.47 17.01 -4.58
CA ALA A 364 11.14 16.66 -3.33
C ALA A 364 10.15 16.54 -2.16
N ALA A 365 9.12 17.40 -2.11
CA ALA A 365 8.07 17.34 -1.09
C ALA A 365 7.19 16.10 -1.23
N GLN A 366 6.84 15.69 -2.46
CA GLN A 366 6.14 14.42 -2.73
C GLN A 366 6.99 13.20 -2.37
N GLY A 367 8.29 13.23 -2.67
CA GLY A 367 9.23 12.19 -2.25
C GLY A 367 9.38 12.10 -0.73
N PHE A 368 9.42 13.24 -0.05
CA PHE A 368 9.53 13.31 1.41
C PHE A 368 8.31 12.73 2.10
N ILE A 369 7.07 13.03 1.66
CA ILE A 369 5.87 12.41 2.24
C ILE A 369 5.86 10.90 2.00
N ALA A 370 6.25 10.42 0.82
CA ALA A 370 6.35 8.99 0.54
C ALA A 370 7.38 8.31 1.45
N PHE A 371 8.54 8.92 1.69
CA PHE A 371 9.55 8.43 2.63
C PHE A 371 9.00 8.36 4.07
N VAL A 372 8.28 9.39 4.51
CA VAL A 372 7.69 9.46 5.85
C VAL A 372 6.56 8.42 6.01
N THR A 373 5.68 8.30 5.03
CA THR A 373 4.50 7.41 5.10
C THR A 373 4.83 5.96 4.78
N LEU A 374 5.25 5.68 3.54
CA LEU A 374 5.55 4.31 3.08
C LEU A 374 6.84 3.77 3.68
N GLY A 375 7.83 4.64 3.97
CA GLY A 375 9.06 4.26 4.64
C GLY A 375 8.85 4.11 6.15
N ILE A 376 8.99 5.22 6.88
CA ILE A 376 9.02 5.22 8.35
C ILE A 376 7.69 4.73 8.94
N GLY A 377 6.55 5.25 8.44
CA GLY A 377 5.23 4.94 8.99
C GLY A 377 4.87 3.46 8.86
N MET A 378 5.07 2.87 7.66
CA MET A 378 4.80 1.45 7.44
C MET A 378 5.79 0.55 8.18
N PHE A 379 7.06 0.98 8.32
CA PHE A 379 8.04 0.25 9.11
C PHE A 379 7.62 0.15 10.59
N ILE A 380 7.35 1.29 11.23
CA ILE A 380 6.89 1.31 12.64
C ILE A 380 5.58 0.56 12.78
N GLY A 381 4.63 0.80 11.87
CA GLY A 381 3.31 0.17 11.90
C GLY A 381 3.38 -1.34 11.74
N GLY A 382 4.28 -1.84 10.89
CA GLY A 382 4.53 -3.27 10.70
C GLY A 382 4.98 -3.95 11.96
N LEU A 383 5.98 -3.39 12.61
CA LEU A 383 6.51 -3.92 13.88
C LEU A 383 5.46 -3.86 15.00
N LEU A 384 4.78 -2.72 15.12
CA LEU A 384 3.79 -2.50 16.17
C LEU A 384 2.57 -3.41 16.02
N ASN A 385 2.10 -3.63 14.79
CA ASN A 385 1.00 -4.55 14.54
C ASN A 385 1.37 -5.98 14.96
N GLY A 386 2.51 -6.51 14.48
CA GLY A 386 2.94 -7.86 14.82
C GLY A 386 3.06 -8.07 16.33
N TRP A 387 3.69 -7.11 17.03
CA TRP A 387 3.82 -7.14 18.48
C TRP A 387 2.45 -7.08 19.19
N TRP A 388 1.55 -6.18 18.76
CA TRP A 388 0.26 -6.00 19.43
C TRP A 388 -0.65 -7.20 19.25
N VAL A 389 -0.76 -7.75 18.03
CA VAL A 389 -1.59 -8.92 17.77
C VAL A 389 -1.12 -10.13 18.57
N LEU A 390 0.20 -10.33 18.68
CA LEU A 390 0.74 -11.42 19.50
C LEU A 390 0.41 -11.24 21.00
N LYS A 391 0.37 -9.98 21.47
CA LYS A 391 -0.04 -9.67 22.87
C LYS A 391 -1.52 -9.94 23.15
N GLN A 392 -2.36 -9.99 22.13
CA GLN A 392 -3.79 -10.26 22.22
C GLN A 392 -4.13 -11.75 22.03
N LYS A 393 -3.15 -12.65 21.99
CA LYS A 393 -3.40 -14.08 22.01
C LYS A 393 -3.92 -14.52 23.37
N LEU A 394 -5.00 -15.30 23.35
CA LEU A 394 -5.63 -15.88 24.52
C LEU A 394 -5.00 -17.25 24.86
N GLU A 395 -5.29 -17.76 26.05
CA GLU A 395 -4.75 -19.05 26.53
C GLU A 395 -5.16 -20.25 25.66
N ASP A 396 -6.30 -20.16 24.98
CA ASP A 396 -6.79 -21.19 24.05
C ASP A 396 -6.16 -21.10 22.64
N GLY A 397 -5.22 -20.16 22.44
CA GLY A 397 -4.54 -19.91 21.16
C GLY A 397 -5.33 -19.02 20.19
N SER A 398 -6.57 -18.65 20.52
CA SER A 398 -7.34 -17.66 19.75
C SER A 398 -6.79 -16.25 19.93
N THR A 399 -7.30 -15.29 19.17
CA THR A 399 -6.91 -13.87 19.24
C THR A 399 -8.09 -13.03 19.66
N ASP A 400 -7.90 -12.14 20.65
CA ASP A 400 -8.88 -11.11 20.99
C ASP A 400 -8.89 -10.00 19.92
N TRP A 401 -9.67 -10.24 18.86
CA TRP A 401 -9.78 -9.32 17.75
C TRP A 401 -10.40 -7.98 18.12
N SER A 402 -11.24 -7.93 19.13
CA SER A 402 -11.81 -6.67 19.62
C SER A 402 -10.69 -5.75 20.13
N SER A 403 -9.84 -6.26 21.01
CA SER A 403 -8.67 -5.52 21.53
C SER A 403 -7.65 -5.19 20.43
N VAL A 404 -7.47 -6.10 19.44
CA VAL A 404 -6.60 -5.82 18.28
C VAL A 404 -7.06 -4.59 17.54
N TRP A 405 -8.36 -4.40 17.30
CA TRP A 405 -8.89 -3.31 16.49
C TRP A 405 -9.17 -2.02 17.26
N TYR A 406 -9.48 -2.08 18.56
CA TYR A 406 -9.60 -0.87 19.36
C TYR A 406 -8.28 -0.10 19.46
N PHE A 407 -7.15 -0.77 19.44
CA PHE A 407 -5.86 -0.11 19.52
C PHE A 407 -5.61 0.87 18.35
N PRO A 408 -5.67 0.47 17.07
CA PRO A 408 -5.54 1.40 15.96
C PRO A 408 -6.71 2.41 15.88
N ALA A 409 -7.92 2.09 16.38
CA ALA A 409 -9.01 3.05 16.49
C ALA A 409 -8.64 4.20 17.43
N ILE A 410 -8.11 3.89 18.61
CA ILE A 410 -7.67 4.90 19.60
C ILE A 410 -6.51 5.71 19.01
N MET A 411 -5.53 5.07 18.36
CA MET A 411 -4.42 5.77 17.72
C MET A 411 -4.92 6.77 16.66
N ALA A 412 -5.80 6.33 15.75
CA ALA A 412 -6.37 7.20 14.75
C ALA A 412 -7.19 8.36 15.37
N GLY A 413 -7.91 8.08 16.46
CA GLY A 413 -8.64 9.09 17.23
C GLY A 413 -7.74 10.14 17.84
N VAL A 414 -6.62 9.73 18.43
CA VAL A 414 -5.60 10.64 18.96
C VAL A 414 -4.99 11.51 17.85
N VAL A 415 -4.67 10.90 16.70
CA VAL A 415 -4.14 11.65 15.54
C VAL A 415 -5.16 12.67 15.02
N LEU A 416 -6.43 12.28 14.88
CA LEU A 416 -7.50 13.20 14.52
C LEU A 416 -7.64 14.35 15.51
N PHE A 417 -7.64 14.07 16.80
CA PHE A 417 -7.74 15.08 17.85
C PHE A 417 -6.56 16.07 17.77
N LEU A 418 -5.34 15.56 17.68
CA LEU A 418 -4.13 16.38 17.53
C LEU A 418 -4.20 17.25 16.27
N PHE A 419 -4.65 16.67 15.15
CA PHE A 419 -4.80 17.40 13.89
C PHE A 419 -5.82 18.56 14.02
N LEU A 420 -7.00 18.29 14.59
CA LEU A 420 -8.04 19.30 14.78
C LEU A 420 -7.58 20.47 15.68
N LEU A 421 -6.76 20.19 16.69
CA LEU A 421 -6.22 21.23 17.59
C LEU A 421 -5.08 22.05 16.97
N THR A 422 -4.27 21.43 16.11
CA THR A 422 -2.98 22.03 15.74
C THR A 422 -2.89 22.47 14.29
N PHE A 423 -3.64 21.82 13.38
CA PHE A 423 -3.65 22.17 11.96
C PHE A 423 -4.51 23.42 11.73
N ARG A 424 -3.91 24.41 11.11
CA ARG A 424 -4.60 25.63 10.68
C ARG A 424 -4.37 25.86 9.21
N ASP A 425 -5.46 25.96 8.44
CA ASP A 425 -5.39 26.27 7.03
C ASP A 425 -5.18 27.79 6.87
N SER A 426 -4.02 28.18 6.39
CA SER A 426 -3.67 29.60 6.23
C SER A 426 -4.40 30.28 5.06
N GLU A 427 -5.05 29.51 4.16
CA GLU A 427 -5.84 30.10 3.06
C GLU A 427 -7.18 30.69 3.54
N ASN A 428 -7.77 30.16 4.61
CA ASN A 428 -9.03 30.69 5.15
C ASN A 428 -8.86 31.99 5.96
N THR A 429 -7.65 32.29 6.43
CA THR A 429 -7.40 33.53 7.23
C THR A 429 -7.43 34.78 6.37
N THR A 430 -7.26 34.68 5.07
CA THR A 430 -7.26 35.84 4.15
C THR A 430 -8.68 36.23 3.71
N GLN A 431 -9.64 35.31 3.76
CA GLN A 431 -11.05 35.62 3.42
C GLN A 431 -11.84 36.21 4.59
N GLU A 432 -11.50 35.88 5.85
CA GLU A 432 -12.14 36.46 7.02
C GLU A 432 -11.63 37.87 7.38
N SER A 433 -10.46 38.29 6.86
CA SER A 433 -9.92 39.64 7.08
C SER A 433 -10.39 40.66 6.06
N THR A 434 -11.18 40.25 5.03
CA THR A 434 -11.72 41.13 3.97
C THR A 434 -13.26 41.13 3.94
N ALA A 435 -13.92 40.54 4.92
CA ALA A 435 -15.36 40.63 5.17
C ALA A 435 -15.58 41.42 6.47
#